data_507c8c3abb8ff51508f4786de71ff65e
#
_entry.id   507c8c3abb8ff51508f4786de71ff65e
#
_cell.length_a   1.000
_cell.length_b   1.000
_cell.length_c   1.000
_cell.angle_alpha   90.00
_cell.angle_beta   90.00
_cell.angle_gamma   90.00
#
_symmetry.space_group_name_H-M   'P 1'
#
loop_
_entity.id
_entity.type
_entity.pdbx_description
1 polymer ?
#
loop_
_entity_poly.entity_id
_entity_poly.type
_entity_poly.pdbx_seq_one_letter_code
_entity_poly.pdbx_strand_id
1 'polypeptide(L)'
;MLRFVVAMIAALMASSVVADAAEPQTVTFAGPGGVKLVGYLFLPAERTGRAPAIVLMHGRAGPYSSLADDVYDASTLSKRHKFWGRFWADHGYVALLVDSFGPRGFAGGFPVHSYDERPDAVNEVTVRPLDAYAGLAYLRSRPDVDPGRIALMGWSNGGSATLATMATDAPGRVGAGFRGAVAFYPACGLHDKYADGYRPYAPVHVFSGEDDEEVSAKRCAKLVDASREAGGEIAITLYPGAEHDFDDPGRKRQSVPENADAASDAIPRALAFIERVTR
;
A
#
# COMPACT_ATOMS: atom_id res chain seq x y z
N MET A 1 -60.69 -2.25 46.20
CA MET A 1 -59.83 -1.16 45.76
C MET A 1 -58.49 -1.80 45.29
N LEU A 2 -58.31 -2.00 43.98
CA LEU A 2 -57.20 -2.67 43.36
C LEU A 2 -56.27 -1.58 42.78
N ARG A 3 -55.07 -1.43 43.32
CA ARG A 3 -54.04 -0.46 42.84
C ARG A 3 -53.21 -1.11 41.76
N PHE A 4 -53.32 -0.67 40.53
CA PHE A 4 -52.41 -1.01 39.43
C PHE A 4 -51.15 -0.16 39.59
N VAL A 5 -50.00 -0.84 39.72
CA VAL A 5 -48.68 -0.24 39.60
C VAL A 5 -48.24 -0.39 38.15
N VAL A 6 -48.15 0.73 37.43
CA VAL A 6 -47.58 0.78 36.08
C VAL A 6 -46.09 0.94 36.22
N ALA A 7 -45.31 -0.11 35.88
CA ALA A 7 -43.88 -0.03 35.78
C ALA A 7 -43.49 0.56 34.42
N MET A 8 -42.88 1.73 34.43
CA MET A 8 -42.37 2.41 33.24
C MET A 8 -40.97 1.86 32.97
N ILE A 9 -40.81 1.04 31.92
CA ILE A 9 -39.51 0.57 31.45
C ILE A 9 -38.95 1.66 30.55
N ALA A 10 -37.92 2.39 31.03
CA ALA A 10 -37.14 3.30 30.20
C ALA A 10 -36.13 2.48 29.40
N ALA A 11 -36.37 2.35 28.10
CA ALA A 11 -35.39 1.80 27.17
C ALA A 11 -34.29 2.84 26.92
N LEU A 12 -33.09 2.61 27.45
CA LEU A 12 -31.88 3.35 27.04
C LEU A 12 -31.53 2.95 25.60
N MET A 13 -31.81 3.83 24.67
CA MET A 13 -31.24 3.76 23.32
C MET A 13 -29.78 4.17 23.42
N ALA A 14 -28.88 3.20 23.39
CA ALA A 14 -27.45 3.46 23.18
C ALA A 14 -27.26 3.91 21.72
N SER A 15 -27.14 5.20 21.51
CA SER A 15 -26.71 5.76 20.23
C SER A 15 -25.23 5.36 20.05
N SER A 16 -24.97 4.39 19.18
CA SER A 16 -23.62 4.13 18.69
C SER A 16 -23.19 5.35 17.87
N VAL A 17 -22.37 6.21 18.47
CA VAL A 17 -21.62 7.23 17.74
C VAL A 17 -20.67 6.44 16.83
N VAL A 18 -20.97 6.38 15.55
CA VAL A 18 -19.98 5.97 14.54
C VAL A 18 -18.91 7.05 14.60
N ALA A 19 -17.77 6.71 15.23
CA ALA A 19 -16.63 7.60 15.23
C ALA A 19 -16.24 7.81 13.76
N ASP A 20 -16.36 9.04 13.30
CA ASP A 20 -15.88 9.42 11.96
C ASP A 20 -14.40 9.07 11.92
N ALA A 21 -14.00 8.22 10.96
CA ALA A 21 -12.63 7.73 10.90
C ALA A 21 -11.69 8.93 10.75
N ALA A 22 -10.87 9.19 11.75
CA ALA A 22 -10.01 10.35 11.82
C ALA A 22 -9.18 10.49 10.52
N GLU A 23 -9.10 11.72 10.00
CA GLU A 23 -8.25 12.02 8.83
C GLU A 23 -6.80 11.66 9.16
N PRO A 24 -6.00 11.21 8.16
CA PRO A 24 -4.62 10.82 8.40
C PRO A 24 -3.77 12.02 8.85
N GLN A 25 -2.84 11.75 9.74
CA GLN A 25 -1.89 12.76 10.19
C GLN A 25 -0.81 12.97 9.14
N THR A 26 -0.60 14.22 8.70
CA THR A 26 0.54 14.56 7.86
C THR A 26 1.81 14.56 8.69
N VAL A 27 2.80 13.79 8.28
CA VAL A 27 4.12 13.70 8.92
C VAL A 27 5.23 13.98 7.92
N THR A 28 6.39 14.37 8.41
CA THR A 28 7.58 14.56 7.56
C THR A 28 8.77 13.85 8.18
N PHE A 29 9.62 13.27 7.34
CA PHE A 29 10.82 12.55 7.76
C PHE A 29 11.93 12.65 6.71
N ALA A 30 13.14 12.35 7.13
CA ALA A 30 14.31 12.39 6.26
C ALA A 30 14.22 11.30 5.18
N GLY A 31 14.38 11.69 3.92
CA GLY A 31 14.51 10.81 2.76
C GLY A 31 15.91 10.83 2.16
N PRO A 32 16.13 10.10 1.06
CA PRO A 32 17.41 10.04 0.39
C PRO A 32 17.84 11.38 -0.19
N GLY A 33 19.15 11.64 -0.22
CA GLY A 33 19.70 12.85 -0.85
C GLY A 33 19.27 14.18 -0.19
N GLY A 34 18.86 14.15 1.08
CA GLY A 34 18.41 15.33 1.81
C GLY A 34 16.96 15.77 1.51
N VAL A 35 16.21 14.99 0.74
CA VAL A 35 14.79 15.23 0.51
C VAL A 35 14.03 15.06 1.83
N LYS A 36 13.16 16.01 2.18
CA LYS A 36 12.21 15.89 3.28
C LYS A 36 10.93 15.25 2.75
N LEU A 37 10.78 13.95 2.96
CA LEU A 37 9.59 13.22 2.55
C LEU A 37 8.36 13.62 3.35
N VAL A 38 7.21 13.58 2.70
CA VAL A 38 5.89 13.71 3.32
C VAL A 38 5.26 12.32 3.41
N GLY A 39 4.55 12.06 4.50
CA GLY A 39 3.78 10.85 4.68
C GLY A 39 2.43 11.13 5.33
N TYR A 40 1.49 10.25 5.06
CA TYR A 40 0.15 10.27 5.63
C TYR A 40 -0.03 9.06 6.53
N LEU A 41 -0.17 9.33 7.82
CA LEU A 41 -0.17 8.33 8.88
C LEU A 41 -1.60 8.05 9.34
N PHE A 42 -2.04 6.81 9.14
CA PHE A 42 -3.31 6.30 9.62
C PHE A 42 -3.05 5.48 10.89
N LEU A 43 -3.79 5.77 11.94
CA LEU A 43 -3.58 5.17 13.25
C LEU A 43 -4.78 4.34 13.67
N PRO A 44 -4.58 3.16 14.28
CA PRO A 44 -5.68 2.41 14.89
C PRO A 44 -6.39 3.23 15.95
N ALA A 45 -7.73 3.09 16.01
CA ALA A 45 -8.54 3.77 17.03
C ALA A 45 -8.19 3.31 18.46
N GLU A 46 -7.98 2.00 18.63
CA GLU A 46 -7.56 1.40 19.90
C GLU A 46 -6.13 0.88 19.80
N ARG A 47 -5.33 1.17 20.81
CA ARG A 47 -3.93 0.74 20.88
C ARG A 47 -3.61 0.20 22.26
N THR A 48 -3.27 -1.08 22.30
CA THR A 48 -2.73 -1.75 23.50
C THR A 48 -1.31 -2.19 23.18
N GLY A 49 -0.32 -1.41 23.65
CA GLY A 49 1.09 -1.69 23.39
C GLY A 49 1.58 -1.22 22.01
N ARG A 50 2.66 -1.87 21.50
CA ARG A 50 3.24 -1.58 20.19
C ARG A 50 2.49 -2.31 19.09
N ALA A 51 2.03 -1.57 18.09
CA ALA A 51 1.30 -2.09 16.95
C ALA A 51 2.25 -2.59 15.83
N PRO A 52 1.85 -3.58 15.02
CA PRO A 52 2.47 -3.82 13.73
C PRO A 52 2.27 -2.59 12.82
N ALA A 53 3.09 -2.48 11.77
CA ALA A 53 2.96 -1.35 10.85
C ALA A 53 3.12 -1.77 9.38
N ILE A 54 2.71 -0.87 8.48
CA ILE A 54 2.84 -1.06 7.05
C ILE A 54 3.19 0.24 6.35
N VAL A 55 4.18 0.18 5.44
CA VAL A 55 4.49 1.27 4.52
C VAL A 55 3.71 1.06 3.24
N LEU A 56 3.09 2.13 2.72
CA LEU A 56 2.26 2.13 1.51
C LEU A 56 2.92 2.99 0.44
N MET A 57 3.07 2.45 -0.78
CA MET A 57 3.73 3.10 -1.92
C MET A 57 2.74 3.34 -3.05
N HIS A 58 2.40 4.61 -3.31
CA HIS A 58 1.44 5.01 -4.34
C HIS A 58 1.87 4.68 -5.77
N GLY A 59 0.92 4.61 -6.70
CA GLY A 59 1.15 4.41 -8.14
C GLY A 59 1.71 5.66 -8.85
N ARG A 60 1.76 5.61 -10.18
CA ARG A 60 2.30 6.69 -11.04
C ARG A 60 1.56 8.02 -10.91
N ALA A 61 0.27 7.99 -10.59
CA ALA A 61 -0.54 9.20 -10.44
C ALA A 61 -0.29 9.97 -9.13
N GLY A 62 0.66 9.51 -8.29
CA GLY A 62 0.87 10.08 -6.97
C GLY A 62 -0.16 9.60 -5.94
N PRO A 63 -0.13 10.12 -4.71
CA PRO A 63 -1.07 9.72 -3.66
C PRO A 63 -2.43 10.41 -3.75
N TYR A 64 -2.56 11.47 -4.55
CA TYR A 64 -3.72 12.36 -4.55
C TYR A 64 -4.79 11.97 -5.57
N SER A 65 -5.98 12.52 -5.39
CA SER A 65 -7.09 12.42 -6.33
C SER A 65 -6.77 13.18 -7.62
N SER A 66 -7.23 12.68 -8.76
CA SER A 66 -7.22 13.45 -10.02
C SER A 66 -8.09 14.71 -9.97
N LEU A 67 -8.87 14.88 -8.91
CA LEU A 67 -9.70 16.06 -8.63
C LEU A 67 -9.08 16.93 -7.52
N ALA A 68 -7.79 16.81 -7.26
CA ALA A 68 -7.11 17.56 -6.20
C ALA A 68 -7.02 19.08 -6.46
N ASP A 69 -7.18 19.50 -7.71
CA ASP A 69 -7.21 20.93 -8.11
C ASP A 69 -6.01 21.71 -7.54
N ASP A 70 -4.81 21.16 -7.75
CA ASP A 70 -3.53 21.67 -7.24
C ASP A 70 -3.39 21.76 -5.71
N VAL A 71 -4.34 21.23 -4.95
CA VAL A 71 -4.23 21.05 -3.50
C VAL A 71 -3.70 19.63 -3.21
N TYR A 72 -2.51 19.52 -2.64
CA TYR A 72 -1.81 18.25 -2.42
C TYR A 72 -1.55 18.02 -0.91
N ASP A 73 -2.57 17.56 -0.21
CA ASP A 73 -2.53 17.28 1.23
C ASP A 73 -3.40 16.07 1.63
N ALA A 74 -3.59 15.84 2.93
CA ALA A 74 -4.38 14.74 3.45
C ALA A 74 -5.84 14.75 2.96
N SER A 75 -6.43 15.93 2.77
CA SER A 75 -7.83 16.07 2.37
C SER A 75 -8.08 15.59 0.94
N THR A 76 -7.07 15.71 0.07
CA THR A 76 -7.14 15.39 -1.36
C THR A 76 -6.57 14.01 -1.72
N LEU A 77 -6.16 13.21 -0.75
CA LEU A 77 -5.75 11.83 -1.01
C LEU A 77 -6.82 11.06 -1.81
N SER A 78 -6.38 10.22 -2.73
CA SER A 78 -7.29 9.42 -3.54
C SER A 78 -8.15 8.48 -2.69
N LYS A 79 -9.31 8.09 -3.21
CA LYS A 79 -10.22 7.14 -2.54
C LYS A 79 -9.52 5.83 -2.19
N ARG A 80 -8.66 5.31 -3.07
CA ARG A 80 -7.86 4.10 -2.83
C ARG A 80 -6.96 4.27 -1.63
N HIS A 81 -6.17 5.35 -1.59
CA HIS A 81 -5.22 5.54 -0.52
C HIS A 81 -5.89 5.80 0.84
N LYS A 82 -7.01 6.53 0.85
CA LYS A 82 -7.85 6.68 2.05
C LYS A 82 -8.44 5.34 2.49
N PHE A 83 -8.95 4.54 1.56
CA PHE A 83 -9.50 3.21 1.84
C PHE A 83 -8.43 2.30 2.46
N TRP A 84 -7.30 2.11 1.80
CA TRP A 84 -6.27 1.19 2.28
C TRP A 84 -5.59 1.66 3.56
N GLY A 85 -5.37 2.97 3.73
CA GLY A 85 -4.84 3.50 4.98
C GLY A 85 -5.76 3.22 6.16
N ARG A 86 -7.06 3.46 6.01
CA ARG A 86 -8.08 3.14 7.02
C ARG A 86 -8.22 1.64 7.23
N PHE A 87 -8.27 0.86 6.14
CA PHE A 87 -8.34 -0.60 6.20
C PHE A 87 -7.24 -1.17 7.11
N TRP A 88 -6.00 -0.76 6.93
CA TRP A 88 -4.91 -1.23 7.80
C TRP A 88 -5.04 -0.72 9.23
N ALA A 89 -5.46 0.51 9.43
CA ALA A 89 -5.69 1.06 10.76
C ALA A 89 -6.81 0.31 11.50
N ASP A 90 -7.90 -0.02 10.83
CA ASP A 90 -9.02 -0.80 11.38
C ASP A 90 -8.61 -2.24 11.73
N HIS A 91 -7.55 -2.78 11.09
CA HIS A 91 -6.95 -4.08 11.42
C HIS A 91 -5.76 -3.97 12.40
N GLY A 92 -5.61 -2.84 13.08
CA GLY A 92 -4.63 -2.64 14.16
C GLY A 92 -3.22 -2.28 13.70
N TYR A 93 -3.00 -1.96 12.43
CA TYR A 93 -1.70 -1.52 11.91
C TYR A 93 -1.55 -0.01 11.95
N VAL A 94 -0.35 0.46 12.25
CA VAL A 94 0.05 1.83 11.93
C VAL A 94 0.41 1.86 10.44
N ALA A 95 -0.40 2.53 9.60
CA ALA A 95 -0.16 2.60 8.16
C ALA A 95 0.42 3.95 7.76
N LEU A 96 1.52 3.94 7.02
CA LEU A 96 2.22 5.13 6.52
C LEU A 96 2.22 5.14 4.98
N LEU A 97 1.41 5.99 4.38
CA LEU A 97 1.48 6.27 2.94
C LEU A 97 2.59 7.29 2.69
N VAL A 98 3.60 6.90 1.92
CA VAL A 98 4.74 7.76 1.58
C VAL A 98 4.46 8.50 0.28
N ASP A 99 4.54 9.83 0.29
CA ASP A 99 4.56 10.64 -0.92
C ASP A 99 5.99 10.73 -1.45
N SER A 100 6.28 9.93 -2.47
CA SER A 100 7.59 9.92 -3.15
C SER A 100 7.72 11.02 -4.22
N PHE A 101 6.62 11.63 -4.64
CA PHE A 101 6.58 12.52 -5.80
C PHE A 101 6.47 14.01 -5.42
N GLY A 102 5.55 14.37 -4.52
CA GLY A 102 5.30 15.77 -4.13
C GLY A 102 6.54 16.48 -3.64
N PRO A 103 7.35 15.93 -2.72
CA PRO A 103 8.60 16.55 -2.26
C PRO A 103 9.67 16.78 -3.32
N ARG A 104 9.49 16.18 -4.50
CA ARG A 104 10.37 16.33 -5.67
C ARG A 104 9.77 17.20 -6.78
N GLY A 105 8.62 17.85 -6.50
CA GLY A 105 7.96 18.74 -7.46
C GLY A 105 7.00 18.04 -8.44
N PHE A 106 6.64 16.77 -8.18
CA PHE A 106 5.78 15.97 -9.06
C PHE A 106 4.47 15.56 -8.38
N ALA A 107 3.89 16.42 -7.54
CA ALA A 107 2.68 16.08 -6.76
C ALA A 107 1.49 15.65 -7.62
N GLY A 108 1.34 16.21 -8.82
CA GLY A 108 0.31 15.80 -9.78
C GLY A 108 0.53 14.43 -10.43
N GLY A 109 1.65 13.76 -10.13
CA GLY A 109 1.98 12.46 -10.71
C GLY A 109 2.30 12.50 -12.21
N PHE A 110 2.15 11.34 -12.87
CA PHE A 110 2.51 11.15 -14.27
C PHE A 110 1.36 10.50 -15.05
N PRO A 111 1.18 10.84 -16.34
CA PRO A 111 0.15 10.24 -17.20
C PRO A 111 0.41 8.74 -17.44
N VAL A 112 -0.61 8.05 -17.96
CA VAL A 112 -0.48 6.68 -18.48
C VAL A 112 0.53 6.65 -19.61
N HIS A 113 1.28 5.57 -19.75
CA HIS A 113 2.31 5.35 -20.77
C HIS A 113 3.50 6.34 -20.75
N SER A 114 3.72 7.08 -19.65
CA SER A 114 4.88 7.98 -19.48
C SER A 114 6.11 7.28 -18.88
N TYR A 115 6.19 5.96 -18.92
CA TYR A 115 7.19 5.17 -18.18
C TYR A 115 8.63 5.63 -18.46
N ASP A 116 8.98 5.76 -19.76
CA ASP A 116 10.34 6.14 -20.20
C ASP A 116 10.63 7.64 -20.10
N GLU A 117 9.61 8.46 -19.82
CA GLU A 117 9.71 9.92 -19.73
C GLU A 117 9.82 10.42 -18.28
N ARG A 118 9.70 9.51 -17.29
CA ARG A 118 9.73 9.91 -15.88
C ARG A 118 11.16 10.23 -15.44
N PRO A 119 11.33 11.32 -14.67
CA PRO A 119 12.64 11.70 -14.16
C PRO A 119 13.28 10.61 -13.28
N ASP A 120 14.59 10.48 -13.35
CA ASP A 120 15.36 9.57 -12.49
C ASP A 120 15.09 9.79 -11.00
N ALA A 121 14.77 11.02 -10.60
CA ALA A 121 14.45 11.39 -9.22
C ALA A 121 13.22 10.66 -8.64
N VAL A 122 12.39 10.02 -9.48
CA VAL A 122 11.21 9.25 -9.06
C VAL A 122 11.25 7.80 -9.54
N ASN A 123 12.42 7.34 -9.96
CA ASN A 123 12.61 5.98 -10.49
C ASN A 123 12.23 4.92 -9.45
N GLU A 124 11.35 3.99 -9.85
CA GLU A 124 10.79 2.96 -8.96
C GLU A 124 11.76 1.84 -8.63
N VAL A 125 12.88 1.75 -9.33
CA VAL A 125 13.89 0.70 -9.10
C VAL A 125 15.07 1.21 -8.29
N THR A 126 15.46 2.48 -8.43
CA THR A 126 16.67 3.02 -7.82
C THR A 126 16.41 4.04 -6.72
N VAL A 127 15.33 4.82 -6.80
CA VAL A 127 15.04 5.92 -5.86
C VAL A 127 13.91 5.57 -4.89
N ARG A 128 12.78 5.09 -5.37
CA ARG A 128 11.63 4.81 -4.51
C ARG A 128 11.87 3.70 -3.48
N PRO A 129 12.75 2.70 -3.68
CA PRO A 129 13.17 1.81 -2.60
C PRO A 129 13.80 2.54 -1.42
N LEU A 130 14.57 3.61 -1.68
CA LEU A 130 15.16 4.43 -0.61
C LEU A 130 14.08 5.17 0.18
N ASP A 131 13.01 5.65 -0.48
CA ASP A 131 11.85 6.26 0.18
C ASP A 131 11.10 5.25 1.05
N ALA A 132 10.94 4.02 0.57
CA ALA A 132 10.32 2.94 1.35
C ALA A 132 11.14 2.63 2.62
N TYR A 133 12.48 2.56 2.50
CA TYR A 133 13.35 2.37 3.68
C TYR A 133 13.38 3.59 4.60
N ALA A 134 13.25 4.81 4.09
CA ALA A 134 13.06 6.00 4.92
C ALA A 134 11.73 5.92 5.72
N GLY A 135 10.65 5.47 5.09
CA GLY A 135 9.39 5.17 5.76
C GLY A 135 9.52 4.08 6.83
N LEU A 136 10.25 3.00 6.53
CA LEU A 136 10.57 1.95 7.49
C LEU A 136 11.33 2.49 8.70
N ALA A 137 12.36 3.32 8.47
CA ALA A 137 13.15 3.95 9.54
C ALA A 137 12.29 4.88 10.40
N TYR A 138 11.42 5.68 9.77
CA TYR A 138 10.47 6.52 10.47
C TYR A 138 9.53 5.70 11.36
N LEU A 139 8.92 4.64 10.84
CA LEU A 139 8.03 3.78 11.64
C LEU A 139 8.77 3.10 12.80
N ARG A 140 10.01 2.64 12.58
CA ARG A 140 10.84 2.05 13.64
C ARG A 140 11.20 3.02 14.76
N SER A 141 11.27 4.33 14.48
CA SER A 141 11.56 5.35 15.48
C SER A 141 10.36 5.68 16.36
N ARG A 142 9.17 5.24 16.01
CA ARG A 142 7.95 5.52 16.76
C ARG A 142 7.81 4.62 17.99
N PRO A 143 7.45 5.18 19.15
CA PRO A 143 7.29 4.38 20.37
C PRO A 143 6.08 3.45 20.36
N ASP A 144 5.07 3.75 19.52
CA ASP A 144 3.82 2.99 19.36
C ASP A 144 3.88 1.90 18.28
N VAL A 145 5.03 1.72 17.61
CA VAL A 145 5.25 0.70 16.57
C VAL A 145 6.18 -0.39 17.08
N ASP A 146 5.86 -1.65 16.75
CA ASP A 146 6.80 -2.76 16.91
C ASP A 146 7.80 -2.76 15.73
N PRO A 147 9.07 -2.43 15.96
CA PRO A 147 10.07 -2.30 14.90
C PRO A 147 10.39 -3.60 14.17
N GLY A 148 10.02 -4.75 14.76
CA GLY A 148 10.19 -6.08 14.18
C GLY A 148 9.01 -6.55 13.31
N ARG A 149 7.89 -5.81 13.28
CA ARG A 149 6.63 -6.22 12.64
C ARG A 149 6.16 -5.20 11.61
N ILE A 150 7.02 -4.87 10.65
CA ILE A 150 6.71 -3.86 9.61
C ILE A 150 6.72 -4.51 8.23
N ALA A 151 5.62 -4.36 7.49
CA ALA A 151 5.44 -4.83 6.12
C ALA A 151 5.45 -3.69 5.11
N LEU A 152 5.46 -4.05 3.82
CA LEU A 152 5.42 -3.11 2.70
C LEU A 152 4.28 -3.46 1.74
N MET A 153 3.64 -2.45 1.17
CA MET A 153 2.62 -2.63 0.14
C MET A 153 2.70 -1.50 -0.89
N GLY A 154 2.44 -1.82 -2.16
CA GLY A 154 2.39 -0.80 -3.19
C GLY A 154 1.57 -1.18 -4.40
N TRP A 155 1.17 -0.17 -5.19
CA TRP A 155 0.29 -0.30 -6.36
C TRP A 155 1.00 0.19 -7.62
N SER A 156 0.85 -0.52 -8.74
CA SER A 156 1.36 -0.13 -10.05
C SER A 156 2.86 0.24 -9.98
N ASN A 157 3.25 1.46 -10.30
CA ASN A 157 4.62 1.95 -10.10
C ASN A 157 5.11 1.79 -8.65
N GLY A 158 4.23 1.96 -7.64
CA GLY A 158 4.55 1.64 -6.24
C GLY A 158 4.68 0.15 -5.98
N GLY A 159 3.95 -0.69 -6.72
CA GLY A 159 4.13 -2.14 -6.72
C GLY A 159 5.49 -2.55 -7.29
N SER A 160 5.92 -1.89 -8.38
CA SER A 160 7.27 -2.07 -8.94
C SER A 160 8.36 -1.64 -7.93
N ALA A 161 8.17 -0.50 -7.27
CA ALA A 161 9.06 -0.04 -6.20
C ALA A 161 9.07 -1.03 -5.01
N THR A 162 7.93 -1.65 -4.69
CA THR A 162 7.83 -2.71 -3.68
C THR A 162 8.68 -3.92 -4.06
N LEU A 163 8.59 -4.41 -5.30
CA LEU A 163 9.44 -5.50 -5.77
C LEU A 163 10.93 -5.13 -5.68
N ALA A 164 11.31 -3.95 -6.18
CA ALA A 164 12.68 -3.48 -6.13
C ALA A 164 13.20 -3.31 -4.68
N THR A 165 12.34 -2.86 -3.76
CA THR A 165 12.66 -2.74 -2.31
C THR A 165 12.89 -4.12 -1.68
N MET A 166 12.13 -5.13 -2.09
CA MET A 166 12.22 -6.48 -1.52
C MET A 166 13.35 -7.31 -2.11
N ALA A 167 14.01 -6.87 -3.17
CA ALA A 167 15.14 -7.59 -3.76
C ALA A 167 16.32 -7.73 -2.77
N THR A 168 17.04 -8.84 -2.85
CA THR A 168 18.23 -9.09 -2.01
C THR A 168 19.31 -8.03 -2.16
N ASP A 169 19.43 -7.43 -3.34
CA ASP A 169 20.36 -6.35 -3.72
C ASP A 169 19.67 -4.97 -3.73
N ALA A 170 18.55 -4.81 -3.02
CA ALA A 170 17.78 -3.56 -3.00
C ALA A 170 18.65 -2.37 -2.56
N PRO A 171 18.58 -1.22 -3.27
CA PRO A 171 19.28 -0.03 -2.86
C PRO A 171 18.78 0.46 -1.49
N GLY A 172 19.71 0.87 -0.63
CA GLY A 172 19.40 1.42 0.70
C GLY A 172 19.02 0.41 1.78
N ARG A 173 19.01 -0.90 1.49
CA ARG A 173 18.77 -1.91 2.51
C ARG A 173 19.96 -2.02 3.47
N VAL A 174 19.71 -1.66 4.74
CA VAL A 174 20.67 -1.81 5.83
C VAL A 174 20.06 -2.71 6.91
N GLY A 175 20.69 -3.85 7.18
CA GLY A 175 20.21 -4.80 8.18
C GLY A 175 18.88 -5.47 7.80
N ALA A 176 18.03 -5.73 8.80
CA ALA A 176 16.71 -6.32 8.60
C ALA A 176 15.80 -5.33 7.87
N GLY A 177 15.25 -5.76 6.74
CA GLY A 177 14.27 -5.00 5.95
C GLY A 177 12.83 -5.16 6.46
N PHE A 178 11.89 -5.17 5.53
CA PHE A 178 10.48 -5.48 5.78
C PHE A 178 10.27 -6.97 6.05
N ARG A 179 9.23 -7.32 6.79
CA ARG A 179 8.88 -8.71 7.11
C ARG A 179 8.30 -9.48 5.92
N GLY A 180 7.72 -8.77 4.97
CA GLY A 180 7.14 -9.25 3.74
C GLY A 180 6.46 -8.12 3.00
N ALA A 181 6.01 -8.37 1.78
CA ALA A 181 5.37 -7.34 0.97
C ALA A 181 4.25 -7.84 0.08
N VAL A 182 3.32 -6.95 -0.22
CA VAL A 182 2.26 -7.12 -1.23
C VAL A 182 2.45 -6.10 -2.35
N ALA A 183 2.45 -6.58 -3.60
CA ALA A 183 2.53 -5.75 -4.79
C ALA A 183 1.28 -5.95 -5.67
N PHE A 184 0.46 -4.91 -5.80
CA PHE A 184 -0.69 -4.90 -6.69
C PHE A 184 -0.27 -4.42 -8.09
N TYR A 185 -0.58 -5.21 -9.09
CA TYR A 185 -0.35 -4.98 -10.52
C TYR A 185 0.95 -4.20 -10.83
N PRO A 186 2.12 -4.71 -10.38
CA PRO A 186 3.40 -4.06 -10.66
C PRO A 186 3.79 -4.17 -12.14
N ALA A 187 4.55 -3.19 -12.65
CA ALA A 187 5.27 -3.37 -13.89
C ALA A 187 6.51 -4.23 -13.62
N CYS A 188 6.44 -5.53 -13.89
CA CYS A 188 7.49 -6.50 -13.56
C CYS A 188 8.70 -6.49 -14.52
N GLY A 189 8.77 -5.51 -15.44
CA GLY A 189 9.96 -5.27 -16.26
C GLY A 189 11.12 -4.68 -15.47
N LEU A 190 10.81 -3.79 -14.53
CA LEU A 190 11.78 -3.22 -13.58
C LEU A 190 13.05 -2.67 -14.26
N HIS A 191 12.90 -2.03 -15.44
CA HIS A 191 14.01 -1.54 -16.27
C HIS A 191 15.09 -2.60 -16.54
N ASP A 192 14.65 -3.84 -16.72
CA ASP A 192 15.49 -5.03 -16.96
C ASP A 192 16.59 -5.28 -15.87
N LYS A 193 16.53 -4.58 -14.74
CA LYS A 193 17.49 -4.74 -13.63
C LYS A 193 17.55 -6.18 -13.11
N TYR A 194 16.45 -6.92 -13.20
CA TYR A 194 16.36 -8.29 -12.72
C TYR A 194 16.17 -9.30 -13.86
N ALA A 195 16.67 -8.98 -15.06
CA ALA A 195 16.61 -9.88 -16.22
C ALA A 195 17.32 -11.23 -15.95
N ASP A 196 18.42 -11.20 -15.18
CA ASP A 196 19.18 -12.39 -14.79
C ASP A 196 18.63 -13.13 -13.56
N GLY A 197 17.50 -12.67 -13.02
CA GLY A 197 16.81 -13.27 -11.89
C GLY A 197 16.44 -12.28 -10.78
N TYR A 198 15.26 -12.47 -10.23
CA TYR A 198 14.74 -11.71 -9.10
C TYR A 198 14.73 -12.60 -7.86
N ARG A 199 15.26 -12.14 -6.75
CA ARG A 199 15.17 -12.82 -5.44
C ARG A 199 14.75 -11.86 -4.36
N PRO A 200 13.56 -12.03 -3.76
CA PRO A 200 13.17 -11.28 -2.57
C PRO A 200 13.89 -11.83 -1.34
N TYR A 201 14.26 -10.96 -0.41
CA TYR A 201 14.88 -11.36 0.87
C TYR A 201 13.86 -11.79 1.94
N ALA A 202 12.58 -11.57 1.70
CA ALA A 202 11.46 -11.97 2.54
C ALA A 202 10.22 -12.23 1.66
N PRO A 203 9.17 -12.88 2.18
CA PRO A 203 8.01 -13.27 1.38
C PRO A 203 7.36 -12.10 0.63
N VAL A 204 6.96 -12.33 -0.63
CA VAL A 204 6.23 -11.37 -1.47
C VAL A 204 5.00 -12.02 -2.08
N HIS A 205 3.89 -11.30 -2.12
CA HIS A 205 2.71 -11.69 -2.87
C HIS A 205 2.36 -10.63 -3.91
N VAL A 206 2.23 -11.05 -5.17
CA VAL A 206 1.82 -10.21 -6.30
C VAL A 206 0.35 -10.50 -6.62
N PHE A 207 -0.45 -9.45 -6.84
CA PHE A 207 -1.81 -9.54 -7.36
C PHE A 207 -1.88 -8.80 -8.70
N SER A 208 -2.37 -9.45 -9.76
CA SER A 208 -2.44 -8.85 -11.11
C SER A 208 -3.72 -9.25 -11.83
N GLY A 209 -4.33 -8.29 -12.51
CA GLY A 209 -5.40 -8.56 -13.47
C GLY A 209 -4.83 -9.08 -14.80
N GLU A 210 -5.51 -10.04 -15.45
CA GLU A 210 -5.05 -10.58 -16.73
C GLU A 210 -5.38 -9.65 -17.90
N ASP A 211 -6.43 -8.82 -17.77
CA ASP A 211 -6.85 -7.82 -18.76
C ASP A 211 -6.32 -6.42 -18.44
N ASP A 212 -5.23 -6.35 -17.66
CA ASP A 212 -4.56 -5.10 -17.29
C ASP A 212 -4.06 -4.36 -18.54
N GLU A 213 -4.60 -3.16 -18.75
CA GLU A 213 -4.36 -2.32 -19.92
C GLU A 213 -3.08 -1.46 -19.83
N GLU A 214 -2.45 -1.39 -18.64
CA GLU A 214 -1.23 -0.60 -18.42
C GLU A 214 0.03 -1.47 -18.31
N VAL A 215 -0.05 -2.65 -17.67
CA VAL A 215 1.10 -3.52 -17.41
C VAL A 215 0.81 -4.98 -17.73
N SER A 216 1.83 -5.75 -18.04
CA SER A 216 1.68 -7.14 -18.43
C SER A 216 1.68 -8.10 -17.25
N ALA A 217 0.53 -8.68 -16.91
CA ALA A 217 0.42 -9.77 -15.94
C ALA A 217 1.28 -10.99 -16.31
N LYS A 218 1.41 -11.31 -17.62
CA LYS A 218 2.29 -12.38 -18.10
C LYS A 218 3.75 -12.15 -17.78
N ARG A 219 4.22 -10.89 -17.80
CA ARG A 219 5.60 -10.55 -17.43
C ARG A 219 5.81 -10.77 -15.93
N CYS A 220 4.82 -10.48 -15.11
CA CYS A 220 4.86 -10.75 -13.66
C CYS A 220 4.86 -12.25 -13.38
N ALA A 221 4.01 -13.03 -14.05
CA ALA A 221 4.01 -14.48 -13.90
C ALA A 221 5.39 -15.09 -14.20
N LYS A 222 6.02 -14.69 -15.32
CA LYS A 222 7.38 -15.15 -15.68
C LYS A 222 8.43 -14.77 -14.62
N LEU A 223 8.40 -13.54 -14.10
CA LEU A 223 9.33 -13.10 -13.05
C LEU A 223 9.13 -13.94 -11.78
N VAL A 224 7.88 -14.18 -11.39
CA VAL A 224 7.55 -14.97 -10.19
C VAL A 224 7.98 -16.42 -10.36
N ASP A 225 7.71 -17.05 -11.50
CA ASP A 225 8.08 -18.44 -11.75
C ASP A 225 9.61 -18.61 -11.73
N ALA A 226 10.35 -17.76 -12.44
CA ALA A 226 11.83 -17.78 -12.42
C ALA A 226 12.38 -17.53 -11.01
N SER A 227 11.78 -16.62 -10.24
CA SER A 227 12.18 -16.35 -8.87
C SER A 227 11.95 -17.56 -7.96
N ARG A 228 10.82 -18.25 -8.09
CA ARG A 228 10.52 -19.47 -7.32
C ARG A 228 11.46 -20.62 -7.66
N GLU A 229 11.76 -20.84 -8.93
CA GLU A 229 12.75 -21.83 -9.38
C GLU A 229 14.13 -21.56 -8.77
N ALA A 230 14.46 -20.27 -8.59
CA ALA A 230 15.71 -19.84 -7.94
C ALA A 230 15.63 -19.85 -6.39
N GLY A 231 14.53 -20.36 -5.79
CA GLY A 231 14.31 -20.45 -4.35
C GLY A 231 13.82 -19.16 -3.68
N GLY A 232 13.29 -18.19 -4.45
CA GLY A 232 12.65 -16.99 -3.91
C GLY A 232 11.28 -17.30 -3.29
N GLU A 233 10.98 -16.73 -2.14
CA GLU A 233 9.66 -16.85 -1.50
C GLU A 233 8.72 -15.78 -2.07
N ILE A 234 8.14 -16.07 -3.23
CA ILE A 234 7.24 -15.18 -3.93
C ILE A 234 6.06 -15.96 -4.52
N ALA A 235 4.88 -15.34 -4.51
CA ALA A 235 3.67 -15.88 -5.12
C ALA A 235 2.97 -14.81 -5.98
N ILE A 236 2.15 -15.26 -6.93
CA ILE A 236 1.27 -14.41 -7.71
C ILE A 236 -0.14 -15.00 -7.71
N THR A 237 -1.14 -14.13 -7.60
CA THR A 237 -2.54 -14.42 -7.91
C THR A 237 -2.92 -13.62 -9.16
N LEU A 238 -3.39 -14.32 -10.17
CA LEU A 238 -3.89 -13.73 -11.42
C LEU A 238 -5.43 -13.72 -11.38
N TYR A 239 -6.02 -12.63 -11.84
CA TYR A 239 -7.47 -12.43 -11.89
C TYR A 239 -7.93 -12.29 -13.33
N PRO A 240 -8.55 -13.34 -13.92
CA PRO A 240 -9.08 -13.29 -15.27
C PRO A 240 -10.08 -12.15 -15.45
N GLY A 241 -9.95 -11.38 -16.53
CA GLY A 241 -10.84 -10.27 -16.85
C GLY A 241 -10.66 -9.00 -16.01
N ALA A 242 -9.88 -9.05 -14.94
CA ALA A 242 -9.63 -7.87 -14.13
C ALA A 242 -8.62 -6.92 -14.80
N GLU A 243 -8.93 -5.63 -14.73
CA GLU A 243 -8.16 -4.53 -15.31
C GLU A 243 -7.10 -3.98 -14.35
N HIS A 244 -6.31 -2.99 -14.83
CA HIS A 244 -5.47 -2.19 -13.93
C HIS A 244 -6.32 -1.50 -12.87
N ASP A 245 -5.78 -1.28 -11.68
CA ASP A 245 -6.48 -0.61 -10.59
C ASP A 245 -7.77 -1.31 -10.08
N PHE A 246 -7.90 -2.64 -10.25
CA PHE A 246 -9.11 -3.40 -9.89
C PHE A 246 -9.53 -3.26 -8.42
N ASP A 247 -8.59 -2.93 -7.50
CA ASP A 247 -8.85 -2.71 -6.07
C ASP A 247 -9.29 -1.28 -5.73
N ASP A 248 -9.32 -0.35 -6.71
CA ASP A 248 -9.81 1.01 -6.47
C ASP A 248 -11.30 1.00 -6.11
N PRO A 249 -11.71 1.51 -4.92
CA PRO A 249 -13.11 1.49 -4.49
C PRO A 249 -14.00 2.48 -5.27
N GLY A 250 -13.44 3.18 -6.25
CA GLY A 250 -14.19 4.10 -7.10
C GLY A 250 -15.23 3.39 -7.96
N ARG A 251 -16.44 3.99 -8.04
CA ARG A 251 -17.58 3.39 -8.75
C ARG A 251 -17.25 2.98 -10.19
N LYS A 252 -16.37 3.73 -10.88
CA LYS A 252 -15.99 3.39 -12.27
C LYS A 252 -15.30 2.02 -12.34
N ARG A 253 -14.31 1.75 -11.48
CA ARG A 253 -13.61 0.46 -11.47
C ARG A 253 -14.50 -0.68 -10.95
N GLN A 254 -15.26 -0.42 -9.90
CA GLN A 254 -16.13 -1.43 -9.29
C GLN A 254 -17.43 -1.71 -10.10
N SER A 255 -17.70 -0.97 -11.19
CA SER A 255 -18.78 -1.31 -12.12
C SER A 255 -18.42 -2.39 -13.12
N VAL A 256 -17.13 -2.76 -13.22
CA VAL A 256 -16.65 -3.93 -13.97
C VAL A 256 -16.73 -5.14 -13.03
N PRO A 257 -17.54 -6.17 -13.34
CA PRO A 257 -17.76 -7.31 -12.43
C PRO A 257 -16.46 -8.02 -12.06
N GLU A 258 -15.56 -8.22 -13.02
CA GLU A 258 -14.28 -8.90 -12.84
C GLU A 258 -13.35 -8.13 -11.89
N ASN A 259 -13.39 -6.79 -11.92
CA ASN A 259 -12.67 -5.95 -10.95
C ASN A 259 -13.25 -6.08 -9.55
N ALA A 260 -14.57 -6.08 -9.42
CA ALA A 260 -15.24 -6.24 -8.12
C ALA A 260 -14.95 -7.61 -7.51
N ASP A 261 -15.00 -8.68 -8.32
CA ASP A 261 -14.66 -10.03 -7.89
C ASP A 261 -13.19 -10.14 -7.48
N ALA A 262 -12.27 -9.59 -8.29
CA ALA A 262 -10.85 -9.56 -7.98
C ALA A 262 -10.56 -8.78 -6.67
N ALA A 263 -11.19 -7.62 -6.48
CA ALA A 263 -11.04 -6.84 -5.26
C ALA A 263 -11.55 -7.60 -4.03
N SER A 264 -12.71 -8.28 -4.15
CA SER A 264 -13.32 -9.03 -3.06
C SER A 264 -12.46 -10.21 -2.59
N ASP A 265 -11.65 -10.81 -3.45
CA ASP A 265 -10.73 -11.89 -3.11
C ASP A 265 -9.33 -11.36 -2.72
N ALA A 266 -8.78 -10.36 -3.44
CA ALA A 266 -7.44 -9.85 -3.20
C ALA A 266 -7.29 -9.15 -1.84
N ILE A 267 -8.29 -8.38 -1.40
CA ILE A 267 -8.22 -7.61 -0.16
C ILE A 267 -8.05 -8.53 1.07
N PRO A 268 -8.91 -9.54 1.31
CA PRO A 268 -8.72 -10.45 2.44
C PRO A 268 -7.46 -11.32 2.32
N ARG A 269 -7.02 -11.68 1.10
CA ARG A 269 -5.74 -12.39 0.90
C ARG A 269 -4.54 -11.52 1.26
N ALA A 270 -4.56 -10.24 0.90
CA ALA A 270 -3.52 -9.29 1.28
C ALA A 270 -3.43 -9.15 2.80
N LEU A 271 -4.58 -9.04 3.49
CA LEU A 271 -4.65 -9.01 4.95
C LEU A 271 -4.03 -10.28 5.55
N ALA A 272 -4.52 -11.45 5.18
CA ALA A 272 -4.05 -12.73 5.71
C ALA A 272 -2.54 -12.94 5.47
N PHE A 273 -2.04 -12.52 4.30
CA PHE A 273 -0.61 -12.58 3.98
C PHE A 273 0.21 -11.67 4.90
N ILE A 274 -0.18 -10.40 5.04
CA ILE A 274 0.52 -9.42 5.88
C ILE A 274 0.47 -9.83 7.36
N GLU A 275 -0.67 -10.28 7.87
CA GLU A 275 -0.77 -10.81 9.23
C GLU A 275 0.18 -11.97 9.46
N ARG A 276 0.29 -12.90 8.52
CA ARG A 276 1.20 -14.05 8.62
C ARG A 276 2.66 -13.63 8.71
N VAL A 277 3.10 -12.66 7.91
CA VAL A 277 4.52 -12.25 7.87
C VAL A 277 4.89 -11.27 9.00
N THR A 278 3.91 -10.67 9.65
CA THR A 278 4.13 -9.72 10.77
C THR A 278 3.77 -10.31 12.15
N ARG A 279 3.56 -11.60 12.26
CA ARG A 279 3.37 -12.31 13.55
C ARG A 279 4.62 -12.30 14.41
#